data_3a57f88a8446a8b0da35922f1676adfc
#
_entry.id   3a57f88a8446a8b0da35922f1676adfc
#
_cell.length_a   1.000
_cell.length_b   1.000
_cell.length_c   1.000
_cell.angle_alpha   90.00
_cell.angle_beta   90.00
_cell.angle_gamma   90.00
#
_symmetry.space_group_name_H-M   'P 1'
#
loop_
_entity.id
_entity.type
_entity.pdbx_description
1 polymer ?
#
loop_
_entity_poly.entity_id
_entity_poly.type
_entity_poly.pdbx_seq_one_letter_code
_entity_poly.pdbx_strand_id
1 'polypeptide(L)'
;QEDDSFACSYREYGAQFHRGVKPRELLMYWGGDERGNDFSGPAHDFAWCVPIGTQCLHAAGSALAFKIRKEPRVAVCTIGDGGSSKADFNSALNVAGAMTLPLVAVIVNNQWAISVPRSSQTGAKTLAQKGIAAGLECIQVDGNDLLAMRAAMDHALKRARNGHGAMVIEAVTYRLSDHTTADDARRYRPEAEVKEAWDRE
;
A
#
# COMPACT_ATOMS: atom_id res chain seq x y z
N GLN A 1 -5.31 -4.36 14.31
CA GLN A 1 -6.48 -4.80 15.09
C GLN A 1 -7.66 -4.95 14.13
N GLU A 2 -8.69 -5.71 14.52
CA GLU A 2 -9.87 -5.96 13.67
C GLU A 2 -10.61 -4.67 13.32
N ASP A 3 -10.66 -3.72 14.25
CA ASP A 3 -11.35 -2.43 14.09
C ASP A 3 -10.59 -1.41 13.23
N ASP A 4 -9.33 -1.64 12.92
CA ASP A 4 -8.58 -0.77 12.02
C ASP A 4 -9.14 -0.87 10.59
N SER A 5 -9.13 0.22 9.83
CA SER A 5 -9.57 0.18 8.44
C SER A 5 -8.39 -0.12 7.50
N PHE A 6 -8.66 -0.90 6.47
CA PHE A 6 -7.68 -1.23 5.44
C PHE A 6 -8.20 -0.85 4.05
N ALA A 7 -7.52 0.07 3.43
CA ALA A 7 -7.76 0.50 2.05
C ALA A 7 -6.59 0.03 1.18
N CYS A 8 -6.67 -1.21 0.74
CA CYS A 8 -5.62 -1.82 -0.09
C CYS A 8 -5.72 -1.37 -1.55
N SER A 9 -4.65 -1.62 -2.30
CA SER A 9 -4.75 -1.56 -3.75
C SER A 9 -5.50 -2.80 -4.27
N TYR A 10 -4.93 -3.65 -5.07
CA TYR A 10 -5.63 -4.84 -5.58
C TYR A 10 -4.75 -6.09 -5.61
N ARG A 11 -3.68 -6.13 -4.80
CA ARG A 11 -2.71 -7.25 -4.77
C ARG A 11 -2.37 -7.77 -3.39
N GLU A 12 -2.91 -7.15 -2.34
CA GLU A 12 -2.59 -7.48 -0.95
C GLU A 12 -3.43 -8.65 -0.43
N TYR A 13 -3.61 -9.69 -1.23
CA TYR A 13 -4.50 -10.82 -0.93
C TYR A 13 -4.13 -11.55 0.36
N GLY A 14 -2.84 -11.68 0.66
CA GLY A 14 -2.40 -12.31 1.92
C GLY A 14 -2.92 -11.56 3.14
N ALA A 15 -2.83 -10.23 3.14
CA ALA A 15 -3.36 -9.39 4.21
C ALA A 15 -4.90 -9.48 4.29
N GLN A 16 -5.56 -9.46 3.14
CA GLN A 16 -7.01 -9.55 3.05
C GLN A 16 -7.55 -10.91 3.53
N PHE A 17 -6.91 -12.02 3.15
CA PHE A 17 -7.27 -13.35 3.65
C PHE A 17 -7.09 -13.45 5.16
N HIS A 18 -6.00 -12.90 5.70
CA HIS A 18 -5.79 -12.83 7.14
C HIS A 18 -6.90 -12.03 7.84
N ARG A 19 -7.45 -10.99 7.20
CA ARG A 19 -8.55 -10.18 7.70
C ARG A 19 -9.93 -10.80 7.46
N GLY A 20 -10.02 -11.91 6.73
CA GLY A 20 -11.26 -12.69 6.58
C GLY A 20 -11.93 -12.60 5.21
N VAL A 21 -11.35 -11.89 4.23
CA VAL A 21 -11.81 -11.96 2.82
C VAL A 21 -11.73 -13.40 2.34
N LYS A 22 -12.76 -13.86 1.65
CA LYS A 22 -12.82 -15.25 1.20
C LYS A 22 -12.22 -15.39 -0.22
N PRO A 23 -11.50 -16.47 -0.51
CA PRO A 23 -10.97 -16.71 -1.86
C PRO A 23 -12.01 -16.62 -2.97
N ARG A 24 -13.25 -17.06 -2.68
CA ARG A 24 -14.37 -16.95 -3.64
C ARG A 24 -14.70 -15.50 -4.02
N GLU A 25 -14.61 -14.56 -3.07
CA GLU A 25 -14.91 -13.15 -3.28
C GLU A 25 -13.89 -12.55 -4.25
N LEU A 26 -12.62 -12.88 -4.06
CA LEU A 26 -11.55 -12.52 -4.97
C LEU A 26 -11.75 -13.09 -6.38
N LEU A 27 -12.09 -14.38 -6.48
CA LEU A 27 -12.32 -15.02 -7.77
C LEU A 27 -13.55 -14.45 -8.49
N MET A 28 -14.62 -14.15 -7.75
CA MET A 28 -15.81 -13.50 -8.30
C MET A 28 -15.48 -12.12 -8.86
N TYR A 29 -14.79 -11.27 -8.08
CA TYR A 29 -14.42 -9.92 -8.51
C TYR A 29 -13.59 -9.94 -9.80
N TRP A 30 -12.52 -10.73 -9.84
CA TRP A 30 -11.67 -10.84 -11.04
C TRP A 30 -12.33 -11.60 -12.19
N GLY A 31 -13.37 -12.37 -11.91
CA GLY A 31 -14.25 -12.97 -12.90
C GLY A 31 -15.28 -12.00 -13.50
N GLY A 32 -15.32 -10.75 -13.03
CA GLY A 32 -16.23 -9.71 -13.51
C GLY A 32 -17.54 -9.60 -12.72
N ASP A 33 -17.65 -10.25 -11.57
CA ASP A 33 -18.80 -10.16 -10.69
C ASP A 33 -18.49 -9.22 -9.51
N GLU A 34 -19.02 -7.99 -9.56
CA GLU A 34 -18.78 -6.95 -8.55
C GLU A 34 -19.22 -7.34 -7.13
N ARG A 35 -20.11 -8.32 -6.97
CA ARG A 35 -20.49 -8.87 -5.65
C ARG A 35 -19.29 -9.46 -4.90
N GLY A 36 -18.22 -9.85 -5.62
CA GLY A 36 -16.96 -10.25 -5.01
C GLY A 36 -16.26 -9.15 -4.22
N ASN A 37 -16.64 -7.89 -4.42
CA ASN A 37 -16.11 -6.73 -3.71
C ASN A 37 -16.91 -6.39 -2.43
N ASP A 38 -17.96 -7.12 -2.14
CA ASP A 38 -18.73 -7.05 -0.90
C ASP A 38 -18.24 -8.14 0.08
N PHE A 39 -17.18 -7.79 0.82
CA PHE A 39 -16.49 -8.74 1.69
C PHE A 39 -17.34 -9.17 2.87
N SER A 40 -17.55 -10.46 3.02
CA SER A 40 -18.35 -11.04 4.12
C SER A 40 -17.62 -11.10 5.48
N GLY A 41 -16.30 -10.90 5.48
CA GLY A 41 -15.46 -11.01 6.67
C GLY A 41 -15.12 -9.67 7.31
N PRO A 42 -14.25 -8.84 6.71
CA PRO A 42 -13.75 -7.63 7.35
C PRO A 42 -14.77 -6.48 7.25
N ALA A 43 -15.32 -6.07 8.39
CA ALA A 43 -16.32 -5.00 8.46
C ALA A 43 -15.77 -3.59 8.16
N HIS A 44 -14.45 -3.42 8.17
CA HIS A 44 -13.79 -2.11 8.10
C HIS A 44 -12.79 -2.00 6.94
N ASP A 45 -12.79 -2.96 6.03
CA ASP A 45 -11.95 -2.91 4.83
C ASP A 45 -12.71 -2.28 3.68
N PHE A 46 -12.02 -1.45 2.94
CA PHE A 46 -12.56 -0.87 1.72
C PHE A 46 -12.57 -1.89 0.59
N ALA A 47 -13.58 -1.80 -0.24
CA ALA A 47 -13.67 -2.49 -1.51
C ALA A 47 -12.43 -2.19 -2.39
N TRP A 48 -12.06 -3.13 -3.26
CA TRP A 48 -10.99 -2.88 -4.23
C TRP A 48 -11.34 -1.73 -5.14
N CYS A 49 -10.38 -0.80 -5.31
CA CYS A 49 -10.51 0.33 -6.21
C CYS A 49 -9.34 0.30 -7.19
N VAL A 50 -9.60 -0.11 -8.43
CA VAL A 50 -8.59 -0.17 -9.49
C VAL A 50 -8.05 1.21 -9.90
N PRO A 51 -8.85 2.31 -9.92
CA PRO A 51 -8.33 3.67 -10.09
C PRO A 51 -7.26 3.99 -9.05
N ILE A 52 -6.01 4.08 -9.54
CA ILE A 52 -4.81 4.16 -8.71
C ILE A 52 -4.79 5.43 -7.85
N GLY A 53 -4.55 5.26 -6.55
CA GLY A 53 -4.40 6.35 -5.59
C GLY A 53 -5.65 6.67 -4.79
N THR A 54 -6.84 6.33 -5.28
CA THR A 54 -8.14 6.60 -4.63
C THR A 54 -8.20 6.06 -3.20
N GLN A 55 -7.67 4.86 -2.96
CA GLN A 55 -7.65 4.21 -1.65
C GLN A 55 -6.88 5.03 -0.59
N CYS A 56 -5.89 5.81 -1.01
CA CYS A 56 -5.11 6.62 -0.08
C CYS A 56 -5.94 7.80 0.48
N LEU A 57 -6.77 8.42 -0.35
CA LEU A 57 -7.71 9.47 0.08
C LEU A 57 -8.78 8.91 1.01
N HIS A 58 -9.31 7.71 0.70
CA HIS A 58 -10.27 7.02 1.57
C HIS A 58 -9.66 6.72 2.94
N ALA A 59 -8.43 6.21 2.98
CA ALA A 59 -7.72 5.96 4.23
C ALA A 59 -7.49 7.24 5.04
N ALA A 60 -7.10 8.34 4.37
CA ALA A 60 -6.94 9.63 5.03
C ALA A 60 -8.26 10.15 5.62
N GLY A 61 -9.37 9.99 4.88
CA GLY A 61 -10.72 10.32 5.36
C GLY A 61 -11.14 9.49 6.57
N SER A 62 -10.88 8.18 6.55
CA SER A 62 -11.14 7.29 7.69
C SER A 62 -10.30 7.68 8.90
N ALA A 63 -9.01 7.94 8.71
CA ALA A 63 -8.13 8.38 9.78
C ALA A 63 -8.60 9.71 10.41
N LEU A 64 -9.09 10.64 9.58
CA LEU A 64 -9.68 11.89 10.08
C LEU A 64 -10.94 11.62 10.91
N ALA A 65 -11.82 10.73 10.45
CA ALA A 65 -13.01 10.35 11.19
C ALA A 65 -12.65 9.72 12.55
N PHE A 66 -11.67 8.82 12.60
CA PHE A 66 -11.20 8.22 13.85
C PHE A 66 -10.65 9.27 14.82
N LYS A 67 -9.87 10.22 14.30
CA LYS A 67 -9.35 11.34 15.11
C LYS A 67 -10.47 12.21 15.69
N ILE A 68 -11.45 12.62 14.87
CA ILE A 68 -12.59 13.45 15.31
C ILE A 68 -13.41 12.72 16.38
N ARG A 69 -13.66 11.41 16.19
CA ARG A 69 -14.43 10.56 17.10
C ARG A 69 -13.62 10.12 18.34
N LYS A 70 -12.32 10.42 18.38
CA LYS A 70 -11.39 9.98 19.42
C LYS A 70 -11.34 8.45 19.58
N GLU A 71 -11.47 7.74 18.46
CA GLU A 71 -11.39 6.28 18.41
C GLU A 71 -9.91 5.85 18.35
N PRO A 72 -9.48 4.81 19.10
CA PRO A 72 -8.10 4.32 19.08
C PRO A 72 -7.86 3.42 17.86
N ARG A 73 -8.23 3.86 16.69
CA ARG A 73 -8.18 3.13 15.42
C ARG A 73 -7.15 3.75 14.48
N VAL A 74 -6.62 2.94 13.59
CA VAL A 74 -5.67 3.37 12.57
C VAL A 74 -6.23 3.01 11.20
N ALA A 75 -6.07 3.91 10.23
CA ALA A 75 -6.29 3.58 8.83
C ALA A 75 -4.97 3.16 8.19
N VAL A 76 -5.01 2.10 7.39
CA VAL A 76 -3.85 1.61 6.62
C VAL A 76 -4.21 1.67 5.15
N CYS A 77 -3.32 2.19 4.32
CA CYS A 77 -3.43 2.06 2.88
C CYS A 77 -2.15 1.50 2.26
N THR A 78 -2.31 0.84 1.12
CA THR A 78 -1.21 0.35 0.30
C THR A 78 -1.24 0.96 -1.08
N ILE A 79 -0.08 1.16 -1.68
CA ILE A 79 0.05 1.70 -3.04
C ILE A 79 1.33 1.17 -3.67
N GLY A 80 1.32 0.94 -4.99
CA GLY A 80 2.52 0.59 -5.73
C GLY A 80 3.46 1.78 -5.94
N ASP A 81 4.69 1.51 -6.35
CA ASP A 81 5.71 2.51 -6.69
C ASP A 81 5.20 3.54 -7.71
N GLY A 82 4.64 3.11 -8.82
CA GLY A 82 4.06 4.00 -9.83
C GLY A 82 2.90 4.84 -9.29
N GLY A 83 2.03 4.22 -8.50
CA GLY A 83 0.90 4.91 -7.86
C GLY A 83 1.34 6.03 -6.91
N SER A 84 2.51 5.88 -6.29
CA SER A 84 3.07 6.90 -5.39
C SER A 84 3.39 8.22 -6.09
N SER A 85 3.37 8.27 -7.42
CA SER A 85 3.55 9.50 -8.22
C SER A 85 2.24 10.23 -8.51
N LYS A 86 1.08 9.64 -8.15
CA LYS A 86 -0.23 10.29 -8.31
C LYS A 86 -0.42 11.43 -7.32
N ALA A 87 -1.14 12.48 -7.76
CA ALA A 87 -1.50 13.60 -6.92
C ALA A 87 -2.30 13.18 -5.69
N ASP A 88 -3.21 12.23 -5.84
CA ASP A 88 -4.07 11.70 -4.77
C ASP A 88 -3.24 11.17 -3.59
N PHE A 89 -2.15 10.44 -3.87
CA PHE A 89 -1.25 9.94 -2.82
C PHE A 89 -0.58 11.09 -2.07
N ASN A 90 -0.01 12.06 -2.81
CA ASN A 90 0.66 13.19 -2.20
C ASN A 90 -0.31 14.07 -1.40
N SER A 91 -1.55 14.25 -1.89
CA SER A 91 -2.61 14.96 -1.16
C SER A 91 -2.99 14.24 0.13
N ALA A 92 -3.14 12.91 0.10
CA ALA A 92 -3.44 12.11 1.29
C ALA A 92 -2.33 12.25 2.35
N LEU A 93 -1.05 12.18 1.94
CA LEU A 93 0.07 12.37 2.85
C LEU A 93 0.10 13.78 3.45
N ASN A 94 -0.13 14.81 2.62
CA ASN A 94 -0.13 16.20 3.09
C ASN A 94 -1.23 16.44 4.14
N VAL A 95 -2.45 15.95 3.90
CA VAL A 95 -3.54 16.04 4.89
C VAL A 95 -3.20 15.25 6.14
N ALA A 96 -2.62 14.05 5.99
CA ALA A 96 -2.23 13.23 7.13
C ALA A 96 -1.18 13.91 8.01
N GLY A 97 -0.21 14.60 7.41
CA GLY A 97 0.80 15.37 8.13
C GLY A 97 0.20 16.61 8.80
N ALA A 98 -0.47 17.47 8.02
CA ALA A 98 -1.06 18.71 8.50
C ALA A 98 -2.04 18.50 9.67
N MET A 99 -2.77 17.38 9.63
CA MET A 99 -3.78 17.07 10.64
C MET A 99 -3.33 16.00 11.65
N THR A 100 -2.09 15.54 11.62
CA THR A 100 -1.55 14.51 12.53
C THR A 100 -2.51 13.29 12.60
N LEU A 101 -2.84 12.72 11.44
CA LEU A 101 -3.84 11.64 11.34
C LEU A 101 -3.26 10.28 11.75
N PRO A 102 -4.06 9.38 12.33
CA PRO A 102 -3.67 7.99 12.60
C PRO A 102 -3.68 7.16 11.31
N LEU A 103 -2.71 7.41 10.42
CA LEU A 103 -2.58 6.77 9.10
C LEU A 103 -1.23 6.06 8.96
N VAL A 104 -1.25 4.85 8.40
CA VAL A 104 -0.04 4.18 7.91
C VAL A 104 -0.18 3.97 6.41
N ALA A 105 0.75 4.52 5.64
CA ALA A 105 0.82 4.34 4.20
C ALA A 105 1.98 3.42 3.83
N VAL A 106 1.71 2.31 3.15
CA VAL A 106 2.71 1.35 2.70
C VAL A 106 2.88 1.46 1.19
N ILE A 107 4.08 1.81 0.75
CA ILE A 107 4.45 1.81 -0.67
C ILE A 107 5.10 0.47 -0.98
N VAL A 108 4.44 -0.37 -1.78
CA VAL A 108 5.00 -1.61 -2.29
C VAL A 108 5.85 -1.29 -3.51
N ASN A 109 7.16 -1.14 -3.29
CA ASN A 109 8.11 -0.76 -4.33
C ASN A 109 8.65 -2.00 -5.01
N ASN A 110 7.94 -2.48 -6.02
CA ASN A 110 8.34 -3.66 -6.80
C ASN A 110 9.20 -3.31 -8.02
N GLN A 111 9.73 -2.09 -8.11
CA GLN A 111 10.66 -1.53 -9.08
C GLN A 111 10.06 -1.28 -10.48
N TRP A 112 8.80 -1.66 -10.75
CA TRP A 112 8.21 -1.55 -12.08
C TRP A 112 6.74 -1.13 -12.04
N ALA A 113 6.44 0.05 -12.54
CA ALA A 113 5.07 0.52 -12.80
C ALA A 113 4.65 0.11 -14.22
N ILE A 114 4.09 -1.10 -14.38
CA ILE A 114 3.86 -1.74 -15.69
C ILE A 114 5.19 -1.84 -16.45
N SER A 115 5.39 -0.98 -17.46
CA SER A 115 6.58 -0.91 -18.31
C SER A 115 7.58 0.20 -17.92
N VAL A 116 7.29 0.96 -16.84
CA VAL A 116 8.12 2.09 -16.41
C VAL A 116 9.00 1.65 -15.23
N PRO A 117 10.34 1.63 -15.38
CA PRO A 117 11.22 1.25 -14.30
C PRO A 117 11.24 2.33 -13.20
N ARG A 118 11.53 1.93 -11.97
CA ARG A 118 11.58 2.81 -10.79
C ARG A 118 12.48 4.04 -11.03
N SER A 119 13.58 3.89 -11.72
CA SER A 119 14.54 4.97 -12.04
C SER A 119 13.94 6.09 -12.88
N SER A 120 12.90 5.82 -13.66
CA SER A 120 12.20 6.79 -14.51
C SER A 120 10.96 7.41 -13.86
N GLN A 121 10.58 6.97 -12.66
CA GLN A 121 9.34 7.43 -11.99
C GLN A 121 9.54 8.70 -11.17
N THR A 122 10.70 8.86 -10.56
CA THR A 122 11.01 10.00 -9.67
C THR A 122 12.50 10.12 -9.42
N GLY A 123 12.99 11.34 -9.22
CA GLY A 123 14.36 11.62 -8.83
C GLY A 123 14.67 11.39 -7.34
N ALA A 124 13.66 11.06 -6.52
CA ALA A 124 13.89 10.75 -5.10
C ALA A 124 14.69 9.44 -4.96
N LYS A 125 15.67 9.41 -4.06
CA LYS A 125 16.48 8.20 -3.80
C LYS A 125 15.64 7.05 -3.26
N THR A 126 14.69 7.34 -2.38
CA THR A 126 13.70 6.39 -1.86
C THR A 126 12.30 6.95 -2.05
N LEU A 127 11.30 6.08 -2.18
CA LEU A 127 9.90 6.54 -2.25
C LEU A 127 9.38 7.00 -0.89
N ALA A 128 9.96 6.48 0.20
CA ALA A 128 9.67 6.94 1.56
C ALA A 128 9.90 8.45 1.73
N GLN A 129 10.85 9.05 1.00
CA GLN A 129 11.10 10.50 1.02
C GLN A 129 9.89 11.36 0.67
N LYS A 130 8.89 10.81 -0.04
CA LYS A 130 7.64 11.53 -0.34
C LYS A 130 6.86 11.89 0.93
N GLY A 131 6.95 11.07 1.96
CA GLY A 131 6.35 11.37 3.26
C GLY A 131 7.07 12.49 4.02
N ILE A 132 8.37 12.63 3.84
CA ILE A 132 9.17 13.69 4.48
C ILE A 132 8.65 15.07 4.07
N ALA A 133 8.31 15.25 2.79
CA ALA A 133 7.76 16.51 2.29
C ALA A 133 6.40 16.88 2.95
N ALA A 134 5.68 15.89 3.46
CA ALA A 134 4.43 16.07 4.22
C ALA A 134 4.66 16.11 5.75
N GLY A 135 5.90 16.12 6.23
CA GLY A 135 6.23 16.14 7.64
C GLY A 135 6.03 14.81 8.37
N LEU A 136 6.01 13.70 7.64
CA LEU A 136 5.77 12.37 8.19
C LEU A 136 7.07 11.65 8.54
N GLU A 137 7.01 10.75 9.52
CA GLU A 137 8.05 9.75 9.74
C GLU A 137 8.01 8.71 8.61
N CYS A 138 9.19 8.32 8.14
CA CYS A 138 9.35 7.46 6.99
C CYS A 138 10.44 6.42 7.23
N ILE A 139 10.20 5.20 6.76
CA ILE A 139 11.18 4.11 6.78
C ILE A 139 11.17 3.36 5.46
N GLN A 140 12.33 2.89 5.04
CA GLN A 140 12.47 1.93 3.97
C GLN A 140 12.94 0.60 4.55
N VAL A 141 12.29 -0.49 4.16
CA VAL A 141 12.60 -1.84 4.63
C VAL A 141 12.67 -2.82 3.45
N ASP A 142 13.35 -3.92 3.65
CA ASP A 142 13.24 -5.07 2.75
C ASP A 142 11.82 -5.64 2.86
N GLY A 143 11.06 -5.55 1.77
CA GLY A 143 9.66 -6.01 1.72
C GLY A 143 9.52 -7.54 1.68
N ASN A 144 10.60 -8.27 1.43
CA ASN A 144 10.66 -9.73 1.46
C ASN A 144 11.09 -10.27 2.83
N ASP A 145 11.63 -9.41 3.70
CA ASP A 145 11.91 -9.78 5.10
C ASP A 145 10.66 -9.61 5.97
N LEU A 146 10.04 -10.74 6.30
CA LEU A 146 8.82 -10.78 7.13
C LEU A 146 9.03 -10.13 8.50
N LEU A 147 10.21 -10.31 9.12
CA LEU A 147 10.49 -9.77 10.45
C LEU A 147 10.70 -8.26 10.40
N ALA A 148 11.42 -7.76 9.39
CA ALA A 148 11.59 -6.33 9.16
C ALA A 148 10.24 -5.65 8.87
N MET A 149 9.41 -6.22 7.98
CA MET A 149 8.07 -5.72 7.70
C MET A 149 7.18 -5.73 8.95
N ARG A 150 7.23 -6.80 9.74
CA ARG A 150 6.47 -6.88 11.00
C ARG A 150 6.90 -5.79 11.98
N ALA A 151 8.20 -5.61 12.18
CA ALA A 151 8.73 -4.60 13.08
C ALA A 151 8.35 -3.17 12.64
N ALA A 152 8.47 -2.87 11.33
CA ALA A 152 8.09 -1.58 10.77
C ALA A 152 6.58 -1.30 10.93
N MET A 153 5.74 -2.29 10.65
CA MET A 153 4.28 -2.16 10.80
C MET A 153 3.87 -1.98 12.26
N ASP A 154 4.44 -2.76 13.19
CA ASP A 154 4.13 -2.64 14.62
C ASP A 154 4.55 -1.26 15.16
N HIS A 155 5.71 -0.73 14.74
CA HIS A 155 6.14 0.62 15.08
C HIS A 155 5.18 1.68 14.53
N ALA A 156 4.84 1.61 13.24
CA ALA A 156 3.97 2.57 12.57
C ALA A 156 2.55 2.58 13.18
N LEU A 157 1.97 1.41 13.40
CA LEU A 157 0.64 1.27 14.00
C LEU A 157 0.61 1.79 15.44
N LYS A 158 1.63 1.47 16.25
CA LYS A 158 1.75 1.97 17.62
C LYS A 158 1.89 3.49 17.65
N ARG A 159 2.74 4.04 16.78
CA ARG A 159 2.91 5.48 16.62
C ARG A 159 1.60 6.19 16.28
N ALA A 160 0.92 5.73 15.23
CA ALA A 160 -0.33 6.31 14.77
C ALA A 160 -1.43 6.24 15.83
N ARG A 161 -1.59 5.08 16.48
CA ARG A 161 -2.59 4.84 17.52
C ARG A 161 -2.39 5.71 18.76
N ASN A 162 -1.13 6.01 19.11
CA ASN A 162 -0.78 6.88 20.24
C ASN A 162 -0.84 8.38 19.91
N GLY A 163 -1.34 8.75 18.74
CA GLY A 163 -1.51 10.16 18.35
C GLY A 163 -0.23 10.86 17.88
N HIS A 164 0.84 10.11 17.60
CA HIS A 164 2.10 10.67 17.08
C HIS A 164 2.10 10.89 15.57
N GLY A 165 0.95 10.76 14.92
CA GLY A 165 0.73 11.05 13.51
C GLY A 165 1.05 9.89 12.58
N ALA A 166 0.92 10.19 11.30
CA ALA A 166 1.06 9.20 10.23
C ALA A 166 2.51 8.78 9.99
N MET A 167 2.67 7.62 9.34
CA MET A 167 3.97 7.11 8.93
C MET A 167 3.90 6.50 7.52
N VAL A 168 4.99 6.65 6.76
CA VAL A 168 5.17 6.01 5.45
C VAL A 168 6.19 4.88 5.57
N ILE A 169 5.83 3.69 5.10
CA ILE A 169 6.72 2.55 4.96
C ILE A 169 6.92 2.28 3.48
N GLU A 170 8.14 2.28 3.02
CA GLU A 170 8.51 1.76 1.70
C GLU A 170 9.01 0.34 1.84
N ALA A 171 8.25 -0.62 1.32
CA ALA A 171 8.63 -2.02 1.25
C ALA A 171 9.29 -2.28 -0.11
N VAL A 172 10.60 -2.47 -0.11
CA VAL A 172 11.37 -2.76 -1.31
C VAL A 172 11.21 -4.24 -1.65
N THR A 173 10.69 -4.51 -2.83
CA THR A 173 10.49 -5.84 -3.40
C THR A 173 10.90 -5.85 -4.87
N TYR A 174 10.68 -6.94 -5.56
CA TYR A 174 10.85 -6.99 -7.01
C TYR A 174 9.71 -7.75 -7.68
N ARG A 175 9.20 -7.23 -8.81
CA ARG A 175 8.18 -7.92 -9.61
C ARG A 175 8.82 -8.94 -10.52
N LEU A 176 8.78 -10.22 -10.16
CA LEU A 176 9.36 -11.31 -10.95
C LEU A 176 8.55 -11.65 -12.22
N SER A 177 7.22 -11.61 -12.12
CA SER A 177 6.32 -11.97 -13.22
C SER A 177 5.87 -10.77 -14.05
N ASP A 178 5.04 -11.02 -15.05
CA ASP A 178 4.32 -9.97 -15.80
C ASP A 178 3.42 -9.14 -14.89
N HIS A 179 3.05 -7.95 -15.35
CA HIS A 179 2.18 -7.06 -14.57
C HIS A 179 0.75 -7.61 -14.45
N THR A 180 0.22 -8.15 -15.54
CA THR A 180 -1.09 -8.79 -15.63
C THR A 180 -1.02 -9.98 -16.57
N THR A 181 -2.10 -10.76 -16.66
CA THR A 181 -2.21 -11.89 -17.62
C THR A 181 -2.16 -11.47 -19.10
N ALA A 182 -2.41 -10.19 -19.39
CA ALA A 182 -2.34 -9.62 -20.74
C ALA A 182 -1.01 -8.92 -21.03
N ASP A 183 -0.09 -8.87 -20.07
CA ASP A 183 1.23 -8.23 -20.21
C ASP A 183 2.28 -9.24 -20.70
N ASP A 184 3.31 -8.72 -21.37
CA ASP A 184 4.53 -9.45 -21.72
C ASP A 184 5.75 -8.60 -21.32
N ALA A 185 6.23 -8.78 -20.11
CA ALA A 185 7.31 -7.98 -19.52
C ALA A 185 8.65 -8.13 -20.27
N ARG A 186 8.85 -9.19 -21.06
CA ARG A 186 10.06 -9.39 -21.88
C ARG A 186 10.22 -8.29 -22.93
N ARG A 187 9.16 -7.58 -23.28
CA ARG A 187 9.17 -6.47 -24.24
C ARG A 187 9.83 -5.22 -23.70
N TYR A 188 9.97 -5.06 -22.39
CA TYR A 188 10.47 -3.83 -21.77
C TYR A 188 11.42 -4.07 -20.60
N ARG A 189 11.53 -5.28 -20.08
CA ARG A 189 12.36 -5.61 -18.91
C ARG A 189 13.40 -6.68 -19.27
N PRO A 190 14.70 -6.43 -18.97
CA PRO A 190 15.76 -7.40 -19.24
C PRO A 190 15.62 -8.68 -18.42
N GLU A 191 15.80 -9.86 -19.03
CA GLU A 191 15.77 -11.15 -18.33
C GLU A 191 16.87 -11.26 -17.26
N ALA A 192 18.04 -10.66 -17.51
CA ALA A 192 19.13 -10.66 -16.56
C ALA A 192 18.76 -9.99 -15.22
N GLU A 193 17.96 -8.91 -15.26
CA GLU A 193 17.46 -8.23 -14.06
C GLU A 193 16.51 -9.12 -13.24
N VAL A 194 15.63 -9.86 -13.95
CA VAL A 194 14.71 -10.81 -13.31
C VAL A 194 15.48 -11.96 -12.65
N LYS A 195 16.50 -12.50 -13.35
CA LYS A 195 17.33 -13.56 -12.81
C LYS A 195 18.10 -13.11 -11.58
N GLU A 196 18.72 -11.93 -11.62
CA GLU A 196 19.43 -11.38 -10.47
C GLU A 196 18.51 -11.17 -9.26
N ALA A 197 17.27 -10.72 -9.48
CA ALA A 197 16.29 -10.57 -8.43
C ALA A 197 15.87 -11.94 -7.84
N TRP A 198 15.64 -12.91 -8.71
CA TRP A 198 15.30 -14.28 -8.30
C TRP A 198 16.38 -14.94 -7.46
N ASP A 199 17.65 -14.75 -7.83
CA ASP A 199 18.80 -15.35 -7.11
C ASP A 199 19.03 -14.70 -5.72
N ARG A 200 18.36 -13.55 -5.44
CA ARG A 200 18.42 -12.85 -4.15
C ARG A 200 17.26 -13.20 -3.20
N GLU A 201 16.19 -13.76 -3.70
CA GLU A 201 14.99 -14.19 -2.96
C GLU A 201 15.19 -15.59 -2.32
#